data_9f0c56e0fb53a000c156c6684e9c6693
#
_entry.id   9f0c56e0fb53a000c156c6684e9c6693
#
_cell.length_a   1.000
_cell.length_b   1.000
_cell.length_c   1.000
_cell.angle_alpha   90.00
_cell.angle_beta   90.00
_cell.angle_gamma   90.00
#
_symmetry.space_group_name_H-M   'P 1'
#
loop_
_entity.id
_entity.type
_entity.pdbx_description
1 polymer ?
#
loop_
_entity_poly.entity_id
_entity_poly.type
_entity_poly.pdbx_seq_one_letter_code
_entity_poly.pdbx_strand_id
1 'polypeptide(L)'
;MMKRILLLTFLLISVSAVCLSQRLVEVAKGYSCTSVNTAVFRNNSLVTHKGEQYISYYDAEGYLVLGKRKLKSKKWTIHRTQYKGNVKDAHNIISMMVDGEGYLHVSFDHHGHKLNYCRGIAPGSLELGEKMPMTGVDEGNVTYPEFYPLSGGDLLFAYRSGSSGRGNLVMNRYSLKNHAWTRVQDVL
;
A
#
# COMPACT_ATOMS: atom_id res chain seq x y z
N MET A 1 3.55 45.93 37.33
CA MET A 1 2.91 44.61 37.19
C MET A 1 2.15 44.41 35.87
N MET A 2 1.36 45.38 35.40
CA MET A 2 0.59 45.31 34.14
C MET A 2 1.39 45.06 32.85
N LYS A 3 2.58 45.65 32.68
CA LYS A 3 3.38 45.45 31.44
C LYS A 3 3.92 44.05 31.26
N ARG A 4 4.19 43.29 32.33
CA ARG A 4 4.63 41.89 32.24
C ARG A 4 3.49 40.91 31.91
N ILE A 5 2.28 41.22 32.31
CA ILE A 5 1.08 40.42 32.03
C ILE A 5 0.70 40.58 30.55
N LEU A 6 0.82 41.77 29.98
CA LEU A 6 0.56 42.02 28.55
C LEU A 6 1.54 41.26 27.61
N LEU A 7 2.81 41.17 28.02
CA LEU A 7 3.83 40.44 27.26
C LEU A 7 3.61 38.91 27.25
N LEU A 8 3.15 38.36 28.39
CA LEU A 8 2.81 36.94 28.52
C LEU A 8 1.55 36.57 27.70
N THR A 9 0.54 37.45 27.67
CA THR A 9 -0.67 37.23 26.86
C THR A 9 -0.37 37.29 25.36
N PHE A 10 0.53 38.16 24.93
CA PHE A 10 0.93 38.23 23.53
C PHE A 10 1.76 37.00 23.10
N LEU A 11 2.60 36.45 23.99
CA LEU A 11 3.34 35.23 23.72
C LEU A 11 2.46 33.98 23.67
N LEU A 12 1.39 33.93 24.48
CA LEU A 12 0.41 32.84 24.44
C LEU A 12 -0.47 32.86 23.17
N ILE A 13 -0.78 34.04 22.64
CA ILE A 13 -1.57 34.19 21.43
C ILE A 13 -0.76 33.79 20.17
N SER A 14 0.57 34.01 20.20
CA SER A 14 1.43 33.65 19.06
C SER A 14 1.70 32.13 18.94
N VAL A 15 1.50 31.35 19.99
CA VAL A 15 1.69 29.88 19.97
C VAL A 15 0.42 29.14 19.49
N SER A 16 -0.75 29.78 19.53
CA SER A 16 -2.02 29.15 19.14
C SER A 16 -2.31 29.21 17.62
N ALA A 17 -1.46 29.78 16.79
CA ALA A 17 -1.74 30.02 15.37
C ALA A 17 -1.02 29.05 14.42
N VAL A 18 -0.41 27.96 14.91
CA VAL A 18 0.01 26.86 14.02
C VAL A 18 -1.13 25.86 13.87
N CYS A 19 -2.25 26.33 13.33
CA CYS A 19 -3.22 25.43 12.73
C CYS A 19 -2.57 24.87 11.46
N LEU A 20 -1.99 23.67 11.54
CA LEU A 20 -1.56 22.92 10.37
C LEU A 20 -2.82 22.60 9.57
N SER A 21 -3.16 23.47 8.62
CA SER A 21 -4.23 23.25 7.67
C SER A 21 -3.95 21.93 6.95
N GLN A 22 -4.70 20.89 7.31
CA GLN A 22 -4.68 19.64 6.54
C GLN A 22 -5.23 19.93 5.16
N ARG A 23 -4.43 19.65 4.14
CA ARG A 23 -4.80 19.88 2.76
C ARG A 23 -5.20 18.57 2.13
N LEU A 24 -6.46 18.45 1.76
CA LEU A 24 -6.96 17.34 0.98
C LEU A 24 -6.50 17.45 -0.48
N VAL A 25 -6.06 16.35 -1.04
CA VAL A 25 -5.74 16.19 -2.46
C VAL A 25 -6.58 15.05 -3.00
N GLU A 26 -7.54 15.38 -3.85
CA GLU A 26 -8.39 14.40 -4.51
C GLU A 26 -7.55 13.54 -5.48
N VAL A 27 -7.81 12.24 -5.49
CA VAL A 27 -7.17 11.27 -6.39
C VAL A 27 -8.07 11.00 -7.60
N ALA A 28 -9.18 10.31 -7.38
CA ALA A 28 -10.20 9.95 -8.37
C ALA A 28 -11.40 9.28 -7.67
N LYS A 29 -12.43 8.92 -8.45
CA LYS A 29 -13.57 8.15 -7.95
C LYS A 29 -13.18 6.69 -7.73
N GLY A 30 -13.48 6.17 -6.54
CA GLY A 30 -13.29 4.79 -6.13
C GLY A 30 -14.60 4.04 -5.91
N TYR A 31 -14.53 2.72 -5.74
CA TYR A 31 -15.67 1.91 -5.32
C TYR A 31 -16.01 2.19 -3.85
N SER A 32 -17.30 2.42 -3.54
CA SER A 32 -17.76 2.85 -2.22
C SER A 32 -18.98 2.07 -1.68
N CYS A 33 -19.47 1.04 -2.39
CA CYS A 33 -20.59 0.25 -1.91
C CYS A 33 -20.24 -0.74 -0.77
N THR A 34 -18.97 -0.97 -0.52
CA THR A 34 -18.41 -1.67 0.64
C THR A 34 -17.19 -0.92 1.16
N SER A 35 -16.62 -1.37 2.29
CA SER A 35 -15.42 -0.78 2.87
C SER A 35 -14.09 -1.26 2.27
N VAL A 36 -14.09 -1.96 1.13
CA VAL A 36 -12.87 -2.56 0.53
C VAL A 36 -11.73 -1.55 0.32
N ASN A 37 -12.05 -0.31 -0.05
CA ASN A 37 -11.08 0.77 -0.19
C ASN A 37 -10.75 1.50 1.12
N THR A 38 -11.38 1.16 2.25
CA THR A 38 -11.26 1.87 3.53
C THR A 38 -11.17 0.95 4.76
N ALA A 39 -11.12 -0.38 4.57
CA ALA A 39 -11.09 -1.35 5.66
C ALA A 39 -9.83 -1.20 6.54
N VAL A 40 -9.95 -1.53 7.83
CA VAL A 40 -8.88 -1.37 8.84
C VAL A 40 -7.63 -2.22 8.53
N PHE A 41 -7.78 -3.36 7.86
CA PHE A 41 -6.65 -4.21 7.42
C PHE A 41 -6.09 -3.81 6.05
N ARG A 42 -6.47 -2.63 5.54
CA ARG A 42 -5.93 -2.07 4.31
C ARG A 42 -4.64 -1.31 4.62
N ASN A 43 -3.52 -2.03 4.63
CA ASN A 43 -2.20 -1.47 4.84
C ASN A 43 -1.47 -1.28 3.51
N ASN A 44 -0.57 -0.28 3.47
CA ASN A 44 0.32 -0.01 2.33
C ASN A 44 -0.40 0.17 0.98
N SER A 45 -1.58 0.79 0.99
CA SER A 45 -2.28 1.21 -0.21
C SER A 45 -1.91 2.62 -0.69
N LEU A 46 -1.13 3.34 0.13
CA LEU A 46 -0.48 4.61 -0.17
C LEU A 46 0.95 4.54 0.32
N VAL A 47 1.92 4.63 -0.58
CA VAL A 47 3.34 4.59 -0.27
C VAL A 47 4.08 5.76 -0.88
N THR A 48 5.21 6.14 -0.26
CA THR A 48 6.09 7.21 -0.75
C THR A 48 7.45 6.63 -1.05
N HIS A 49 7.97 6.86 -2.24
CA HIS A 49 9.29 6.44 -2.65
C HIS A 49 10.00 7.58 -3.40
N LYS A 50 11.20 7.96 -2.96
CA LYS A 50 12.06 8.97 -3.61
C LYS A 50 11.32 10.25 -4.07
N GLY A 51 10.40 10.76 -3.25
CA GLY A 51 9.66 12.00 -3.53
C GLY A 51 8.42 11.85 -4.42
N GLU A 52 8.07 10.63 -4.79
CA GLU A 52 6.81 10.28 -5.43
C GLU A 52 5.89 9.52 -4.46
N GLN A 53 4.59 9.78 -4.54
CA GLN A 53 3.55 9.00 -3.87
C GLN A 53 2.87 8.09 -4.88
N TYR A 54 2.60 6.86 -4.43
CA TYR A 54 1.84 5.85 -5.16
C TYR A 54 0.61 5.47 -4.35
N ILE A 55 -0.52 5.29 -5.02
CA ILE A 55 -1.78 4.87 -4.40
C ILE A 55 -2.40 3.73 -5.20
N SER A 56 -3.11 2.84 -4.51
CA SER A 56 -3.90 1.80 -5.13
C SER A 56 -5.33 1.79 -4.56
N TYR A 57 -6.32 1.51 -5.39
CA TYR A 57 -7.71 1.38 -5.01
C TYR A 57 -8.49 0.61 -6.08
N TYR A 58 -9.71 0.18 -5.79
CA TYR A 58 -10.62 -0.33 -6.79
C TYR A 58 -11.56 0.79 -7.27
N ASP A 59 -11.76 0.88 -8.58
CA ASP A 59 -12.74 1.81 -9.15
C ASP A 59 -14.18 1.30 -9.03
N ALA A 60 -15.14 2.06 -9.54
CA ALA A 60 -16.57 1.73 -9.47
C ALA A 60 -16.94 0.41 -10.19
N GLU A 61 -16.10 -0.08 -11.10
CA GLU A 61 -16.29 -1.33 -11.84
C GLU A 61 -15.46 -2.50 -11.25
N GLY A 62 -14.75 -2.26 -10.15
CA GLY A 62 -13.91 -3.24 -9.44
C GLY A 62 -12.54 -3.47 -10.07
N TYR A 63 -12.09 -2.62 -10.99
CA TYR A 63 -10.73 -2.70 -11.50
C TYR A 63 -9.73 -2.17 -10.48
N LEU A 64 -8.60 -2.85 -10.38
CA LEU A 64 -7.41 -2.35 -9.69
C LEU A 64 -6.90 -1.12 -10.43
N VAL A 65 -6.85 0.01 -9.73
CA VAL A 65 -6.33 1.27 -10.24
C VAL A 65 -5.11 1.68 -9.43
N LEU A 66 -4.09 2.10 -10.15
CA LEU A 66 -2.85 2.63 -9.60
C LEU A 66 -2.74 4.12 -9.94
N GLY A 67 -2.20 4.88 -9.01
CA GLY A 67 -1.92 6.29 -9.23
C GLY A 67 -0.57 6.69 -8.71
N LYS A 68 0.05 7.70 -9.33
CA LYS A 68 1.26 8.32 -8.80
C LYS A 68 1.24 9.83 -8.94
N ARG A 69 1.94 10.50 -8.04
CA ARG A 69 2.21 11.94 -8.09
C ARG A 69 3.55 12.29 -7.46
N LYS A 70 4.13 13.41 -7.83
CA LYS A 70 5.20 14.02 -7.04
C LYS A 70 4.62 14.59 -5.75
N LEU A 71 5.31 14.47 -4.62
CA LEU A 71 4.85 14.93 -3.30
C LEU A 71 4.37 16.39 -3.31
N LYS A 72 5.05 17.26 -4.05
CA LYS A 72 4.71 18.69 -4.16
C LYS A 72 3.60 18.98 -5.18
N SER A 73 3.20 18.00 -5.99
CA SER A 73 2.13 18.14 -6.99
C SER A 73 0.77 17.76 -6.41
N LYS A 74 -0.27 18.42 -6.84
CA LYS A 74 -1.66 18.01 -6.59
C LYS A 74 -2.20 17.09 -7.67
N LYS A 75 -1.51 17.00 -8.80
CA LYS A 75 -1.98 16.27 -9.98
C LYS A 75 -1.50 14.82 -9.88
N TRP A 76 -2.45 13.88 -9.93
CA TRP A 76 -2.20 12.45 -10.04
C TRP A 76 -2.17 12.02 -11.51
N THR A 77 -1.27 11.10 -11.82
CA THR A 77 -1.34 10.26 -13.02
C THR A 77 -2.00 8.97 -12.60
N ILE A 78 -3.11 8.60 -13.25
CA ILE A 78 -3.93 7.44 -12.91
C ILE A 78 -3.83 6.41 -14.05
N HIS A 79 -3.69 5.16 -13.69
CA HIS A 79 -3.67 4.02 -14.59
C HIS A 79 -4.64 2.94 -14.11
N ARG A 80 -5.63 2.59 -14.92
CA ARG A 80 -6.53 1.48 -14.70
C ARG A 80 -5.88 0.22 -15.27
N THR A 81 -5.58 -0.75 -14.41
CA THR A 81 -4.95 -2.00 -14.85
C THR A 81 -5.97 -2.94 -15.50
N GLN A 82 -5.49 -4.03 -16.07
CA GLN A 82 -6.32 -5.13 -16.61
C GLN A 82 -6.94 -6.02 -15.52
N TYR A 83 -6.57 -5.83 -14.24
CA TYR A 83 -6.96 -6.69 -13.13
C TYR A 83 -8.20 -6.19 -12.42
N LYS A 84 -9.02 -7.13 -11.95
CA LYS A 84 -10.18 -6.88 -11.09
C LYS A 84 -10.06 -7.63 -9.78
N GLY A 85 -10.73 -7.12 -8.74
CA GLY A 85 -10.96 -7.81 -7.49
C GLY A 85 -12.45 -7.92 -7.15
N ASN A 86 -12.79 -8.80 -6.22
CA ASN A 86 -14.13 -8.91 -5.66
C ASN A 86 -14.33 -7.79 -4.61
N VAL A 87 -14.83 -6.65 -5.05
CA VAL A 87 -15.07 -5.47 -4.22
C VAL A 87 -16.25 -5.61 -3.25
N LYS A 88 -17.01 -6.72 -3.32
CA LYS A 88 -18.12 -7.02 -2.40
C LYS A 88 -17.64 -7.54 -1.05
N ASP A 89 -16.38 -7.96 -0.95
CA ASP A 89 -15.77 -8.44 0.29
C ASP A 89 -14.64 -7.50 0.71
N ALA A 90 -14.79 -6.90 1.89
CA ALA A 90 -13.83 -5.94 2.44
C ALA A 90 -12.44 -6.54 2.76
N HIS A 91 -12.30 -7.88 2.82
CA HIS A 91 -11.00 -8.54 2.98
C HIS A 91 -10.14 -8.48 1.72
N ASN A 92 -10.73 -8.29 0.55
CA ASN A 92 -10.03 -8.29 -0.75
C ASN A 92 -9.28 -6.97 -1.01
N ILE A 93 -8.60 -6.47 0.00
CA ILE A 93 -7.81 -5.26 -0.03
C ILE A 93 -6.63 -5.37 -1.01
N ILE A 94 -6.03 -4.21 -1.29
CA ILE A 94 -4.80 -4.10 -2.07
C ILE A 94 -3.67 -3.71 -1.12
N SER A 95 -2.54 -4.42 -1.21
CA SER A 95 -1.27 -4.02 -0.60
C SER A 95 -0.24 -3.78 -1.69
N MET A 96 0.54 -2.72 -1.59
CA MET A 96 1.59 -2.42 -2.55
C MET A 96 2.83 -1.84 -1.87
N MET A 97 3.97 -1.98 -2.52
CA MET A 97 5.24 -1.36 -2.11
C MET A 97 6.10 -1.07 -3.33
N VAL A 98 7.01 -0.12 -3.20
CA VAL A 98 8.05 0.15 -4.20
C VAL A 98 9.38 -0.36 -3.66
N ASP A 99 10.09 -1.17 -4.44
CA ASP A 99 11.41 -1.66 -4.07
C ASP A 99 12.50 -0.58 -4.23
N GLY A 100 13.72 -0.87 -3.80
CA GLY A 100 14.83 0.07 -3.85
C GLY A 100 15.25 0.52 -5.25
N GLU A 101 14.92 -0.26 -6.28
CA GLU A 101 15.15 0.06 -7.69
C GLU A 101 13.98 0.83 -8.33
N GLY A 102 12.86 0.96 -7.61
CA GLY A 102 11.70 1.73 -8.04
C GLY A 102 10.62 0.91 -8.75
N TYR A 103 10.69 -0.42 -8.73
CA TYR A 103 9.62 -1.26 -9.23
C TYR A 103 8.47 -1.35 -8.23
N LEU A 104 7.25 -1.26 -8.74
CA LEU A 104 6.04 -1.44 -7.96
C LEU A 104 5.73 -2.93 -7.80
N HIS A 105 5.46 -3.36 -6.56
CA HIS A 105 4.99 -4.68 -6.20
C HIS A 105 3.57 -4.56 -5.68
N VAL A 106 2.62 -5.33 -6.21
CA VAL A 106 1.20 -5.22 -5.89
C VAL A 106 0.60 -6.59 -5.65
N SER A 107 -0.12 -6.74 -4.54
CA SER A 107 -0.89 -7.92 -4.19
C SER A 107 -2.33 -7.50 -3.89
N PHE A 108 -3.34 -8.24 -4.38
CA PHE A 108 -4.73 -7.81 -4.35
C PHE A 108 -5.70 -9.00 -4.39
N ASP A 109 -6.93 -8.77 -3.94
CA ASP A 109 -8.07 -9.69 -4.08
C ASP A 109 -7.88 -11.03 -3.36
N HIS A 110 -7.64 -10.98 -2.03
CA HIS A 110 -7.37 -12.17 -1.23
C HIS A 110 -8.32 -12.32 -0.03
N HIS A 111 -9.07 -13.39 -0.05
CA HIS A 111 -9.78 -13.94 1.11
C HIS A 111 -9.82 -15.47 0.98
N GLY A 112 -8.69 -16.12 1.25
CA GLY A 112 -8.50 -17.55 1.03
C GLY A 112 -8.34 -17.94 -0.45
N HIS A 113 -7.76 -17.07 -1.27
CA HIS A 113 -7.53 -17.31 -2.71
C HIS A 113 -6.04 -17.55 -3.02
N LYS A 114 -5.79 -18.11 -4.20
CA LYS A 114 -4.43 -18.20 -4.72
C LYS A 114 -3.80 -16.81 -4.79
N LEU A 115 -2.48 -16.73 -4.56
CA LEU A 115 -1.73 -15.48 -4.63
C LEU A 115 -1.96 -14.74 -5.96
N ASN A 116 -2.44 -13.51 -5.85
CA ASN A 116 -2.47 -12.52 -6.92
C ASN A 116 -1.34 -11.52 -6.64
N TYR A 117 -0.24 -11.71 -7.29
CA TYR A 117 0.91 -10.83 -7.19
C TYR A 117 1.40 -10.43 -8.58
N CYS A 118 1.66 -9.14 -8.76
CA CYS A 118 2.23 -8.56 -9.98
C CYS A 118 3.36 -7.61 -9.62
N ARG A 119 4.32 -7.46 -10.54
CA ARG A 119 5.37 -6.45 -10.49
C ARG A 119 5.18 -5.45 -11.62
N GLY A 120 5.53 -4.19 -11.40
CA GLY A 120 5.61 -3.16 -12.45
C GLY A 120 6.59 -3.57 -13.55
N ILE A 121 6.27 -3.23 -14.79
CA ILE A 121 7.12 -3.59 -15.96
C ILE A 121 8.43 -2.82 -16.02
N ALA A 122 8.52 -1.67 -15.34
CA ALA A 122 9.70 -0.82 -15.26
C ALA A 122 9.69 0.01 -13.96
N PRO A 123 10.85 0.56 -13.53
CA PRO A 123 10.89 1.51 -12.42
C PRO A 123 9.95 2.69 -12.62
N GLY A 124 9.12 2.98 -11.62
CA GLY A 124 8.12 4.06 -11.66
C GLY A 124 6.94 3.83 -12.61
N SER A 125 6.84 2.67 -13.28
CA SER A 125 5.69 2.31 -14.11
C SER A 125 4.47 2.01 -13.25
N LEU A 126 3.27 2.42 -13.72
CA LEU A 126 1.97 1.99 -13.20
C LEU A 126 1.40 0.80 -13.97
N GLU A 127 2.03 0.40 -15.07
CA GLU A 127 1.69 -0.84 -15.78
C GLU A 127 2.23 -2.04 -15.04
N LEU A 128 1.40 -3.05 -14.86
CA LEU A 128 1.75 -4.31 -14.21
C LEU A 128 1.98 -5.40 -15.24
N GLY A 129 3.00 -6.21 -15.00
CA GLY A 129 3.21 -7.46 -15.72
C GLY A 129 2.18 -8.51 -15.34
N GLU A 130 2.38 -9.74 -15.86
CA GLU A 130 1.54 -10.89 -15.57
C GLU A 130 1.58 -11.28 -14.08
N LYS A 131 0.52 -11.98 -13.62
CA LYS A 131 0.51 -12.57 -12.29
C LYS A 131 1.57 -13.66 -12.20
N MET A 132 2.37 -13.60 -11.15
CA MET A 132 3.46 -14.55 -10.93
C MET A 132 3.46 -15.08 -9.47
N PRO A 133 4.01 -16.25 -9.22
CA PRO A 133 4.27 -16.71 -7.87
C PRO A 133 5.44 -15.90 -7.27
N MET A 134 5.57 -15.92 -5.95
CA MET A 134 6.77 -15.48 -5.24
C MET A 134 7.74 -16.65 -5.06
N THR A 135 7.36 -17.62 -4.22
CA THR A 135 8.16 -18.84 -3.96
C THR A 135 7.48 -20.10 -4.48
N GLY A 136 6.18 -20.03 -4.77
CA GLY A 136 5.35 -21.18 -5.14
C GLY A 136 4.92 -22.05 -3.95
N VAL A 137 5.32 -21.70 -2.71
CA VAL A 137 5.02 -22.48 -1.51
C VAL A 137 4.00 -21.73 -0.64
N ASP A 138 2.95 -22.45 -0.18
CA ASP A 138 1.87 -21.92 0.66
C ASP A 138 1.06 -20.76 0.04
N GLU A 139 1.10 -20.59 -1.26
CA GLU A 139 0.46 -19.50 -2.02
C GLU A 139 -0.95 -19.83 -2.55
N GLY A 140 -1.48 -20.99 -2.16
CA GLY A 140 -2.80 -21.43 -2.65
C GLY A 140 -3.99 -20.82 -1.90
N ASN A 141 -3.79 -20.28 -0.68
CA ASN A 141 -4.87 -19.89 0.22
C ASN A 141 -4.50 -18.65 1.03
N VAL A 142 -4.31 -17.51 0.35
CA VAL A 142 -3.79 -16.26 0.89
C VAL A 142 -4.91 -15.38 1.43
N THR A 143 -4.66 -14.75 2.60
CA THR A 143 -5.49 -13.68 3.18
C THR A 143 -4.59 -12.67 3.90
N TYR A 144 -4.99 -11.40 3.95
CA TYR A 144 -4.27 -10.31 4.60
C TYR A 144 -2.84 -10.11 4.07
N PRO A 145 -2.65 -9.94 2.77
CA PRO A 145 -1.33 -9.68 2.20
C PRO A 145 -0.82 -8.31 2.65
N GLU A 146 0.45 -8.23 3.04
CA GLU A 146 1.05 -6.99 3.49
C GLU A 146 2.52 -6.91 3.11
N PHE A 147 2.91 -5.82 2.44
CA PHE A 147 4.29 -5.51 2.12
C PHE A 147 4.94 -4.64 3.20
N TYR A 148 6.20 -4.89 3.48
CA TYR A 148 7.05 -4.07 4.34
C TYR A 148 8.35 -3.72 3.63
N PRO A 149 8.79 -2.45 3.65
CA PRO A 149 10.09 -2.09 3.13
C PRO A 149 11.19 -2.55 4.11
N LEU A 150 12.27 -3.09 3.58
CA LEU A 150 13.46 -3.42 4.33
C LEU A 150 14.60 -2.44 4.04
N SER A 151 15.58 -2.40 4.92
CA SER A 151 16.82 -1.63 4.69
C SER A 151 17.50 -2.13 3.42
N GLY A 152 18.08 -1.19 2.65
CA GLY A 152 18.72 -1.52 1.37
C GLY A 152 17.75 -1.66 0.19
N GLY A 153 16.43 -1.54 0.42
CA GLY A 153 15.42 -1.55 -0.63
C GLY A 153 14.82 -2.91 -0.96
N ASP A 154 15.24 -3.96 -0.25
CA ASP A 154 14.56 -5.25 -0.26
C ASP A 154 13.14 -5.11 0.30
N LEU A 155 12.29 -6.09 0.09
CA LEU A 155 10.93 -6.12 0.63
C LEU A 155 10.69 -7.37 1.45
N LEU A 156 9.83 -7.25 2.47
CA LEU A 156 9.19 -8.38 3.14
C LEU A 156 7.72 -8.40 2.70
N PHE A 157 7.19 -9.58 2.48
CA PHE A 157 5.77 -9.81 2.21
C PHE A 157 5.24 -10.84 3.19
N ALA A 158 4.22 -10.46 3.95
CA ALA A 158 3.60 -11.31 4.94
C ALA A 158 2.14 -11.57 4.59
N TYR A 159 1.63 -12.77 4.88
CA TYR A 159 0.23 -13.13 4.69
C TYR A 159 -0.14 -14.34 5.53
N ARG A 160 -1.44 -14.54 5.75
CA ARG A 160 -1.94 -15.79 6.28
C ARG A 160 -2.14 -16.78 5.14
N SER A 161 -1.54 -17.97 5.25
CA SER A 161 -1.87 -19.14 4.44
C SER A 161 -2.81 -20.05 5.21
N GLY A 162 -3.95 -20.40 4.61
CA GLY A 162 -4.98 -21.20 5.25
C GLY A 162 -6.19 -20.40 5.75
N SER A 163 -7.01 -21.02 6.60
CA SER A 163 -8.29 -20.47 7.07
C SER A 163 -8.17 -19.80 8.44
N SER A 164 -9.23 -19.08 8.85
CA SER A 164 -9.33 -18.47 10.17
C SER A 164 -9.18 -19.54 11.28
N GLY A 165 -8.32 -19.26 12.26
CA GLY A 165 -8.01 -20.18 13.37
C GLY A 165 -7.17 -21.40 13.01
N ARG A 166 -6.82 -21.61 11.74
CA ARG A 166 -6.04 -22.76 11.24
C ARG A 166 -5.01 -22.36 10.18
N GLY A 167 -4.67 -21.09 10.09
CA GLY A 167 -3.71 -20.58 9.12
C GLY A 167 -2.35 -20.33 9.74
N ASN A 168 -1.32 -20.37 8.92
CA ASN A 168 0.06 -20.05 9.27
C ASN A 168 0.39 -18.63 8.78
N LEU A 169 1.21 -17.91 9.54
CA LEU A 169 1.86 -16.71 9.06
C LEU A 169 2.98 -17.12 8.10
N VAL A 170 2.90 -16.60 6.89
CA VAL A 170 3.92 -16.79 5.84
C VAL A 170 4.65 -15.50 5.63
N MET A 171 5.98 -15.56 5.58
CA MET A 171 6.83 -14.42 5.25
C MET A 171 7.78 -14.78 4.11
N ASN A 172 7.77 -13.96 3.07
CA ASN A 172 8.69 -14.04 1.93
C ASN A 172 9.51 -12.74 1.86
N ARG A 173 10.81 -12.85 1.56
CA ARG A 173 11.70 -11.72 1.34
C ARG A 173 12.05 -11.61 -0.13
N TYR A 174 11.87 -10.43 -0.70
CA TYR A 174 12.41 -10.07 -2.01
C TYR A 174 13.81 -9.48 -1.86
N SER A 175 14.75 -10.02 -2.59
CA SER A 175 16.13 -9.53 -2.64
C SER A 175 16.36 -8.76 -3.95
N LEU A 176 16.76 -7.50 -3.85
CA LEU A 176 17.21 -6.71 -5.01
C LEU A 176 18.40 -7.36 -5.70
N LYS A 177 19.35 -7.90 -4.94
CA LYS A 177 20.56 -8.53 -5.49
C LYS A 177 20.22 -9.70 -6.43
N ASN A 178 19.21 -10.48 -6.09
CA ASN A 178 18.86 -11.70 -6.82
C ASN A 178 17.60 -11.53 -7.70
N HIS A 179 16.88 -10.41 -7.55
CA HIS A 179 15.56 -10.16 -8.16
C HIS A 179 14.57 -11.31 -7.94
N ALA A 180 14.61 -11.92 -6.76
CA ALA A 180 13.86 -13.11 -6.43
C ALA A 180 13.30 -13.07 -5.01
N TRP A 181 12.17 -13.77 -4.82
CA TRP A 181 11.57 -14.04 -3.53
C TRP A 181 12.15 -15.31 -2.93
N THR A 182 12.40 -15.28 -1.62
CA THR A 182 12.79 -16.44 -0.82
C THR A 182 11.89 -16.52 0.40
N ARG A 183 11.56 -17.75 0.81
CA ARG A 183 10.85 -17.99 2.07
C ARG A 183 11.74 -17.59 3.23
N VAL A 184 11.23 -16.75 4.14
CA VAL A 184 11.86 -16.51 5.44
C VAL A 184 11.48 -17.69 6.31
N GLN A 185 12.45 -18.50 6.75
CA GLN A 185 12.18 -19.61 7.62
C GLN A 185 11.85 -19.12 9.03
N ASP A 186 10.76 -19.64 9.53
CA ASP A 186 10.35 -19.77 10.91
C ASP A 186 10.72 -18.63 11.86
N VAL A 187 9.89 -17.64 11.86
CA VAL A 187 9.66 -16.88 13.06
C VAL A 187 8.31 -17.33 13.60
N LEU A 188 8.34 -18.24 14.54
CA LEU A 188 7.34 -18.89 15.40
C LEU A 188 7.07 -20.33 15.09
#